data_bf5c68d36e24e6a04e4cb2de40031b48
#
_entry.id   bf5c68d36e24e6a04e4cb2de40031b48
#
_cell.length_a   1.000
_cell.length_b   1.000
_cell.length_c   1.000
_cell.angle_alpha   90.00
_cell.angle_beta   90.00
_cell.angle_gamma   90.00
#
_symmetry.space_group_name_H-M   'P 1'
#
loop_
_entity.id
_entity.type
_entity.pdbx_description
1 polymer ?
#
loop_
_entity_poly.entity_id
_entity_poly.type
_entity_poly.pdbx_seq_one_letter_code
_entity_poly.pdbx_strand_id
1 'polypeptide(L)'
;MLPSTIDFRITSKCNMQCPFCFGTKVSHHINLSSLLAFLEKVRKKGVDSIVLTGGEPTLSSDFGTVLNSLYDMGYTLALSTNGSFWNSPSIREDVLRYVSCISLPLESVDSAVHNSLRPGIPKHYEMIQKILQDLSTTKLNIRLKISTVVTKTNIGTLSGLLNKLPLEPEIWKLYQLSVCNSNEKFYNTQHISDKQFRECLYQLQQTHATSATRIVGGYEFDRDRKYLFLEPNGELKTIVHNQEVLIGHISDNDEYLSRRISIMVDTKQVKTIFRTSFT
;
A
#
# COMPACT_ATOMS: atom_id res chain seq x y z
N MET A 1 6.97 12.47 -19.05
CA MET A 1 5.74 11.63 -18.98
C MET A 1 5.44 11.41 -17.52
N LEU A 2 4.18 11.51 -17.08
CA LEU A 2 3.81 11.16 -15.70
C LEU A 2 3.76 9.65 -15.53
N PRO A 3 3.93 9.12 -14.29
CA PRO A 3 3.67 7.71 -14.01
C PRO A 3 2.18 7.40 -14.18
N SER A 4 1.84 6.15 -14.46
CA SER A 4 0.42 5.77 -14.59
C SER A 4 -0.32 5.67 -13.24
N THR A 5 0.41 5.62 -12.13
CA THR A 5 -0.14 5.42 -10.79
C THR A 5 0.37 6.48 -9.82
N ILE A 6 -0.51 6.95 -8.96
CA ILE A 6 -0.19 7.81 -7.81
C ILE A 6 -0.63 7.09 -6.53
N ASP A 7 0.23 7.08 -5.52
CA ASP A 7 -0.10 6.67 -4.15
C ASP A 7 -0.64 7.88 -3.40
N PHE A 8 -1.96 7.97 -3.26
CA PHE A 8 -2.60 9.11 -2.60
C PHE A 8 -2.79 8.82 -1.11
N ARG A 9 -2.05 9.52 -0.29
CA ARG A 9 -2.17 9.53 1.17
C ARG A 9 -3.26 10.48 1.59
N ILE A 10 -4.49 9.97 1.75
CA ILE A 10 -5.66 10.82 2.08
C ILE A 10 -5.50 11.47 3.46
N THR A 11 -4.90 10.77 4.41
CA THR A 11 -4.71 11.21 5.79
C THR A 11 -3.45 10.60 6.39
N SER A 12 -2.86 11.27 7.35
CA SER A 12 -1.77 10.70 8.18
C SER A 12 -2.29 10.06 9.48
N LYS A 13 -3.61 10.16 9.78
CA LYS A 13 -4.20 9.51 10.96
C LYS A 13 -4.23 8.00 10.79
N CYS A 14 -3.88 7.27 11.84
CA CYS A 14 -3.98 5.82 11.88
C CYS A 14 -4.35 5.35 13.28
N ASN A 15 -5.13 4.29 13.37
CA ASN A 15 -5.48 3.61 14.62
C ASN A 15 -4.50 2.46 14.97
N MET A 16 -3.38 2.35 14.24
CA MET A 16 -2.30 1.43 14.51
C MET A 16 -0.97 2.15 14.77
N GLN A 17 -0.01 1.45 15.41
CA GLN A 17 1.30 1.98 15.79
C GLN A 17 2.42 1.03 15.35
N CYS A 18 2.38 0.56 14.11
CA CYS A 18 3.36 -0.39 13.57
C CYS A 18 4.76 0.20 13.61
N PRO A 19 5.76 -0.46 14.21
CA PRO A 19 7.11 0.11 14.39
C PRO A 19 7.89 0.23 13.07
N PHE A 20 7.44 -0.44 12.01
CA PHE A 20 7.98 -0.38 10.65
C PHE A 20 7.12 0.48 9.72
N CYS A 21 6.23 1.32 10.26
CA CYS A 21 5.30 2.09 9.44
C CYS A 21 6.04 3.02 8.50
N PHE A 22 5.68 2.94 7.21
CA PHE A 22 6.23 3.78 6.14
C PHE A 22 5.52 5.14 6.05
N GLY A 23 4.40 5.34 6.76
CA GLY A 23 3.61 6.57 6.71
C GLY A 23 4.29 7.75 7.39
N THR A 24 4.30 8.90 6.73
CA THR A 24 4.71 10.18 7.30
C THR A 24 3.56 10.85 8.04
N LYS A 25 3.89 11.62 9.10
CA LYS A 25 2.92 12.48 9.76
C LYS A 25 2.93 13.85 9.07
N VAL A 26 1.76 14.30 8.65
CA VAL A 26 1.55 15.63 8.07
C VAL A 26 0.74 16.49 9.04
N SER A 27 1.23 17.70 9.30
CA SER A 27 0.66 18.59 10.33
C SER A 27 -0.61 19.30 9.89
N HIS A 28 -0.83 19.45 8.60
CA HIS A 28 -2.00 20.16 8.05
C HIS A 28 -2.49 19.48 6.77
N HIS A 29 -3.77 19.66 6.47
CA HIS A 29 -4.39 19.22 5.23
C HIS A 29 -4.82 20.45 4.44
N ILE A 30 -4.73 20.39 3.13
CA ILE A 30 -5.29 21.41 2.25
C ILE A 30 -6.74 21.07 1.91
N ASN A 31 -7.41 22.00 1.25
CA ASN A 31 -8.78 21.80 0.81
C ASN A 31 -8.88 20.61 -0.16
N LEU A 32 -9.82 19.71 0.10
CA LEU A 32 -10.07 18.52 -0.73
C LEU A 32 -10.34 18.88 -2.20
N SER A 33 -11.06 19.97 -2.48
CA SER A 33 -11.34 20.37 -3.85
C SER A 33 -10.07 20.68 -4.66
N SER A 34 -9.04 21.21 -4.02
CA SER A 34 -7.73 21.46 -4.67
C SER A 34 -7.03 20.15 -5.00
N LEU A 35 -7.08 19.16 -4.12
CA LEU A 35 -6.52 17.82 -4.37
C LEU A 35 -7.26 17.12 -5.52
N LEU A 36 -8.59 17.16 -5.52
CA LEU A 36 -9.41 16.55 -6.57
C LEU A 36 -9.20 17.25 -7.92
N ALA A 37 -9.11 18.58 -7.97
CA ALA A 37 -8.81 19.32 -9.19
C ALA A 37 -7.43 18.96 -9.76
N PHE A 38 -6.43 18.77 -8.90
CA PHE A 38 -5.11 18.30 -9.33
C PHE A 38 -5.20 16.86 -9.91
N LEU A 39 -5.91 15.96 -9.23
CA LEU A 39 -6.09 14.58 -9.70
C LEU A 39 -6.85 14.53 -11.03
N GLU A 40 -7.90 15.33 -11.21
CA GLU A 40 -8.58 15.44 -12.51
C GLU A 40 -7.62 15.90 -13.63
N LYS A 41 -6.77 16.87 -13.33
CA LYS A 41 -5.78 17.37 -14.29
C LYS A 41 -4.75 16.30 -14.68
N VAL A 42 -4.19 15.57 -13.72
CA VAL A 42 -3.19 14.53 -14.03
C VAL A 42 -3.83 13.29 -14.67
N ARG A 43 -5.13 13.03 -14.44
CA ARG A 43 -5.89 12.02 -15.15
C ARG A 43 -5.85 12.26 -16.66
N LYS A 44 -6.09 13.50 -17.09
CA LYS A 44 -6.02 13.93 -18.49
C LYS A 44 -4.59 13.82 -19.09
N LYS A 45 -3.57 13.77 -18.22
CA LYS A 45 -2.15 13.60 -18.61
C LYS A 45 -1.68 12.14 -18.56
N GLY A 46 -2.59 11.17 -18.39
CA GLY A 46 -2.31 9.73 -18.49
C GLY A 46 -2.06 9.00 -17.17
N VAL A 47 -2.30 9.63 -16.02
CA VAL A 47 -2.41 8.91 -14.74
C VAL A 47 -3.76 8.20 -14.73
N ASP A 48 -3.79 6.88 -14.63
CA ASP A 48 -5.01 6.09 -14.75
C ASP A 48 -5.36 5.28 -13.49
N SER A 49 -4.46 5.24 -12.53
CA SER A 49 -4.64 4.43 -11.32
C SER A 49 -4.27 5.22 -10.06
N ILE A 50 -5.06 5.06 -9.01
CA ILE A 50 -4.77 5.61 -7.68
C ILE A 50 -4.72 4.49 -6.66
N VAL A 51 -3.68 4.49 -5.84
CA VAL A 51 -3.62 3.70 -4.62
C VAL A 51 -4.01 4.59 -3.46
N LEU A 52 -5.20 4.38 -2.92
CA LEU A 52 -5.64 5.05 -1.71
C LEU A 52 -4.89 4.48 -0.51
N THR A 53 -4.16 5.32 0.19
CA THR A 53 -3.28 4.95 1.31
C THR A 53 -3.17 6.11 2.30
N GLY A 54 -2.15 6.10 3.15
CA GLY A 54 -1.88 7.15 4.14
C GLY A 54 -1.46 6.56 5.48
N GLY A 55 -2.05 7.04 6.57
CA GLY A 55 -2.11 6.30 7.82
C GLY A 55 -3.09 5.13 7.64
N GLU A 56 -4.35 5.31 8.04
CA GLU A 56 -5.46 4.46 7.59
C GLU A 56 -6.43 5.33 6.78
N PRO A 57 -6.54 5.12 5.46
CA PRO A 57 -7.30 6.01 4.58
C PRO A 57 -8.78 6.08 4.95
N THR A 58 -9.34 4.99 5.45
CA THR A 58 -10.76 4.89 5.81
C THR A 58 -11.13 5.64 7.10
N LEU A 59 -10.15 6.19 7.82
CA LEU A 59 -10.36 7.11 8.95
C LEU A 59 -10.50 8.58 8.53
N SER A 60 -10.33 8.88 7.25
CA SER A 60 -10.62 10.22 6.74
C SER A 60 -12.13 10.43 6.67
N SER A 61 -12.61 11.58 7.17
CA SER A 61 -14.01 12.00 7.00
C SER A 61 -14.41 12.14 5.52
N ASP A 62 -13.43 12.41 4.67
CA ASP A 62 -13.63 12.65 3.24
C ASP A 62 -13.49 11.37 2.40
N PHE A 63 -13.26 10.20 3.03
CA PHE A 63 -12.96 8.95 2.31
C PHE A 63 -13.99 8.62 1.25
N GLY A 64 -15.29 8.61 1.59
CA GLY A 64 -16.38 8.31 0.65
C GLY A 64 -16.44 9.32 -0.51
N THR A 65 -16.30 10.61 -0.21
CA THR A 65 -16.27 11.67 -1.24
C THR A 65 -15.09 11.49 -2.19
N VAL A 66 -13.90 11.21 -1.66
CA VAL A 66 -12.69 10.95 -2.46
C VAL A 66 -12.90 9.74 -3.34
N LEU A 67 -13.40 8.64 -2.78
CA LEU A 67 -13.60 7.38 -3.49
C LEU A 67 -14.56 7.55 -4.66
N ASN A 68 -15.71 8.18 -4.44
CA ASN A 68 -16.71 8.48 -5.47
C ASN A 68 -16.11 9.39 -6.56
N SER A 69 -15.49 10.50 -6.18
CA SER A 69 -14.93 11.46 -7.12
C SER A 69 -13.88 10.84 -8.03
N LEU A 70 -12.98 10.02 -7.47
CA LEU A 70 -11.96 9.34 -8.26
C LEU A 70 -12.55 8.27 -9.20
N TYR A 71 -13.57 7.56 -8.75
CA TYR A 71 -14.27 6.60 -9.59
C TYR A 71 -14.96 7.31 -10.76
N ASP A 72 -15.66 8.41 -10.52
CA ASP A 72 -16.35 9.22 -11.56
C ASP A 72 -15.36 9.84 -12.56
N MET A 73 -14.15 10.17 -12.12
CA MET A 73 -13.04 10.59 -12.99
C MET A 73 -12.48 9.43 -13.86
N GLY A 74 -12.95 8.19 -13.66
CA GLY A 74 -12.51 7.01 -14.39
C GLY A 74 -11.18 6.43 -13.96
N TYR A 75 -10.75 6.64 -12.71
CA TYR A 75 -9.57 5.99 -12.14
C TYR A 75 -9.82 4.53 -11.80
N THR A 76 -8.80 3.70 -12.01
CA THR A 76 -8.72 2.39 -11.38
C THR A 76 -8.24 2.55 -9.94
N LEU A 77 -9.02 2.08 -8.97
CA LEU A 77 -8.76 2.31 -7.55
C LEU A 77 -8.26 1.06 -6.85
N ALA A 78 -7.16 1.20 -6.12
CA ALA A 78 -6.68 0.21 -5.16
C ALA A 78 -6.68 0.81 -3.76
N LEU A 79 -6.99 0.01 -2.74
CA LEU A 79 -7.00 0.41 -1.34
C LEU A 79 -5.92 -0.35 -0.57
N SER A 80 -4.98 0.39 0.04
CA SER A 80 -4.03 -0.15 1.01
C SER A 80 -4.51 0.24 2.41
N THR A 81 -4.96 -0.73 3.19
CA THR A 81 -5.67 -0.50 4.46
C THR A 81 -5.25 -1.52 5.52
N ASN A 82 -5.40 -1.16 6.78
CA ASN A 82 -5.27 -2.11 7.88
C ASN A 82 -6.53 -2.97 8.10
N GLY A 83 -7.61 -2.71 7.34
CA GLY A 83 -8.84 -3.49 7.40
C GLY A 83 -9.87 -3.03 8.43
N SER A 84 -9.57 -2.02 9.26
CA SER A 84 -10.50 -1.58 10.33
C SER A 84 -11.87 -1.09 9.83
N PHE A 85 -11.96 -0.68 8.56
CA PHE A 85 -13.21 -0.26 7.92
C PHE A 85 -14.26 -1.37 7.81
N TRP A 86 -13.85 -2.65 7.90
CA TRP A 86 -14.75 -3.78 7.69
C TRP A 86 -15.92 -3.80 8.66
N ASN A 87 -15.74 -3.21 9.84
CA ASN A 87 -16.78 -3.06 10.86
C ASN A 87 -17.75 -1.89 10.60
N SER A 88 -17.52 -1.08 9.55
CA SER A 88 -18.42 0.00 9.11
C SER A 88 -19.14 -0.43 7.84
N PRO A 89 -20.44 -0.78 7.88
CA PRO A 89 -21.17 -1.28 6.72
C PRO A 89 -21.13 -0.31 5.54
N SER A 90 -21.33 0.99 5.76
CA SER A 90 -21.33 2.00 4.70
C SER A 90 -19.98 2.10 3.99
N ILE A 91 -18.87 2.19 4.75
CA ILE A 91 -17.52 2.25 4.16
C ILE A 91 -17.21 0.93 3.44
N ARG A 92 -17.61 -0.20 4.01
CA ARG A 92 -17.40 -1.50 3.38
C ARG A 92 -18.14 -1.61 2.04
N GLU A 93 -19.39 -1.18 1.97
CA GLU A 93 -20.17 -1.16 0.73
C GLU A 93 -19.52 -0.29 -0.33
N ASP A 94 -19.06 0.91 0.02
CA ASP A 94 -18.36 1.80 -0.89
C ASP A 94 -17.06 1.17 -1.41
N VAL A 95 -16.26 0.58 -0.52
CA VAL A 95 -15.02 -0.11 -0.90
C VAL A 95 -15.32 -1.26 -1.86
N LEU A 96 -16.30 -2.10 -1.54
CA LEU A 96 -16.67 -3.25 -2.37
C LEU A 96 -17.26 -2.83 -3.74
N ARG A 97 -17.82 -1.63 -3.83
CA ARG A 97 -18.41 -1.10 -5.05
C ARG A 97 -17.39 -0.44 -5.98
N TYR A 98 -16.44 0.30 -5.45
CA TYR A 98 -15.59 1.20 -6.22
C TYR A 98 -14.12 0.75 -6.33
N VAL A 99 -13.65 -0.10 -5.42
CA VAL A 99 -12.25 -0.51 -5.37
C VAL A 99 -12.05 -1.81 -6.13
N SER A 100 -11.09 -1.83 -7.03
CA SER A 100 -10.75 -3.01 -7.85
C SER A 100 -9.73 -3.94 -7.17
N CYS A 101 -8.96 -3.44 -6.20
CA CYS A 101 -7.95 -4.22 -5.50
C CYS A 101 -7.84 -3.76 -4.03
N ILE A 102 -7.94 -4.70 -3.09
CA ILE A 102 -7.70 -4.46 -1.66
C ILE A 102 -6.36 -5.08 -1.29
N SER A 103 -5.49 -4.29 -0.65
CA SER A 103 -4.24 -4.77 -0.06
C SER A 103 -4.38 -4.81 1.45
N LEU A 104 -4.35 -6.01 2.02
CA LEU A 104 -4.41 -6.26 3.47
C LEU A 104 -3.03 -6.66 4.01
N PRO A 105 -2.69 -6.25 5.23
CA PRO A 105 -1.47 -6.66 5.88
C PRO A 105 -1.62 -8.01 6.57
N LEU A 106 -0.62 -8.89 6.41
CA LEU A 106 -0.53 -10.10 7.20
C LEU A 106 0.95 -10.47 7.41
N GLU A 107 1.40 -10.39 8.65
CA GLU A 107 2.83 -10.50 8.98
C GLU A 107 3.26 -11.92 9.36
N SER A 108 2.34 -12.81 9.72
CA SER A 108 2.64 -14.16 10.18
C SER A 108 1.39 -15.05 10.15
N VAL A 109 1.60 -16.37 10.15
CA VAL A 109 0.56 -17.37 10.46
C VAL A 109 0.27 -17.49 11.96
N ASP A 110 1.18 -16.99 12.77
CA ASP A 110 1.05 -16.93 14.23
C ASP A 110 0.43 -15.59 14.61
N SER A 111 -0.73 -15.65 15.27
CA SER A 111 -1.48 -14.46 15.67
C SER A 111 -0.69 -13.59 16.67
N ALA A 112 0.07 -14.19 17.58
CA ALA A 112 0.86 -13.45 18.56
C ALA A 112 1.99 -12.66 17.84
N VAL A 113 2.69 -13.29 16.91
CA VAL A 113 3.72 -12.65 16.07
C VAL A 113 3.10 -11.53 15.25
N HIS A 114 2.00 -11.79 14.54
CA HIS A 114 1.32 -10.77 13.75
C HIS A 114 0.90 -9.57 14.61
N ASN A 115 0.19 -9.82 15.72
CA ASN A 115 -0.34 -8.75 16.58
C ASN A 115 0.79 -7.96 17.28
N SER A 116 1.95 -8.59 17.58
CA SER A 116 3.12 -7.89 18.12
C SER A 116 3.76 -6.93 17.12
N LEU A 117 3.76 -7.27 15.85
CA LEU A 117 4.27 -6.44 14.76
C LEU A 117 3.29 -5.34 14.33
N ARG A 118 1.98 -5.52 14.64
CA ARG A 118 0.90 -4.59 14.27
C ARG A 118 0.06 -4.17 15.48
N PRO A 119 0.68 -3.48 16.46
CA PRO A 119 -0.04 -3.01 17.64
C PRO A 119 -1.01 -1.86 17.31
N GLY A 120 -2.08 -1.73 18.12
CA GLY A 120 -3.08 -0.66 18.04
C GLY A 120 -4.52 -1.20 17.95
N ILE A 121 -4.78 -2.20 17.14
CA ILE A 121 -6.08 -2.86 17.05
C ILE A 121 -5.99 -4.21 17.77
N PRO A 122 -6.76 -4.44 18.84
CA PRO A 122 -6.80 -5.75 19.50
C PRO A 122 -7.24 -6.86 18.55
N LYS A 123 -6.55 -8.00 18.58
CA LYS A 123 -6.87 -9.16 17.73
C LYS A 123 -6.90 -8.82 16.24
N HIS A 124 -5.95 -8.02 15.78
CA HIS A 124 -5.87 -7.59 14.37
C HIS A 124 -5.74 -8.78 13.42
N TYR A 125 -5.01 -9.84 13.81
CA TYR A 125 -4.89 -11.07 13.01
C TYR A 125 -6.27 -11.67 12.74
N GLU A 126 -7.08 -11.85 13.79
CA GLU A 126 -8.42 -12.43 13.71
C GLU A 126 -9.36 -11.56 12.87
N MET A 127 -9.22 -10.25 12.95
CA MET A 127 -9.96 -9.33 12.09
C MET A 127 -9.60 -9.52 10.61
N ILE A 128 -8.32 -9.65 10.25
CA ILE A 128 -7.91 -9.92 8.88
C ILE A 128 -8.44 -11.28 8.40
N GLN A 129 -8.36 -12.33 9.23
CA GLN A 129 -8.93 -13.65 8.89
C GLN A 129 -10.43 -13.58 8.63
N LYS A 130 -11.17 -12.81 9.45
CA LYS A 130 -12.61 -12.59 9.23
C LYS A 130 -12.88 -11.87 7.90
N ILE A 131 -12.13 -10.83 7.57
CA ILE A 131 -12.25 -10.13 6.27
C ILE A 131 -12.06 -11.11 5.12
N LEU A 132 -11.00 -11.93 5.17
CA LEU A 132 -10.72 -12.92 4.14
C LEU A 132 -11.83 -13.96 4.03
N GLN A 133 -12.37 -14.42 5.15
CA GLN A 133 -13.52 -15.34 5.18
C GLN A 133 -14.76 -14.70 4.55
N ASP A 134 -15.09 -13.46 4.90
CA ASP A 134 -16.25 -12.76 4.35
C ASP A 134 -16.06 -12.53 2.83
N LEU A 135 -14.85 -12.15 2.39
CA LEU A 135 -14.55 -11.99 0.96
C LEU A 135 -14.64 -13.31 0.19
N SER A 136 -14.27 -14.44 0.78
CA SER A 136 -14.35 -15.76 0.12
C SER A 136 -15.78 -16.19 -0.21
N THR A 137 -16.77 -15.65 0.51
CA THR A 137 -18.19 -15.95 0.31
C THR A 137 -18.89 -14.93 -0.61
N THR A 138 -18.23 -13.82 -0.93
CA THR A 138 -18.80 -12.80 -1.82
C THR A 138 -18.49 -13.13 -3.28
N LYS A 139 -19.48 -12.91 -4.17
CA LYS A 139 -19.30 -13.09 -5.62
C LYS A 139 -18.71 -11.83 -6.29
N LEU A 140 -17.96 -11.04 -5.55
CA LEU A 140 -17.41 -9.77 -6.04
C LEU A 140 -16.08 -10.01 -6.76
N ASN A 141 -15.89 -9.30 -7.86
CA ASN A 141 -14.65 -9.35 -8.63
C ASN A 141 -13.61 -8.36 -8.07
N ILE A 142 -13.32 -8.49 -6.76
CA ILE A 142 -12.29 -7.69 -6.09
C ILE A 142 -11.02 -8.52 -5.98
N ARG A 143 -9.92 -7.96 -6.43
CA ARG A 143 -8.60 -8.56 -6.35
C ARG A 143 -8.04 -8.40 -4.96
N LEU A 144 -7.49 -9.47 -4.43
CA LEU A 144 -6.88 -9.48 -3.11
C LEU A 144 -5.35 -9.48 -3.23
N LYS A 145 -4.72 -8.57 -2.51
CA LYS A 145 -3.28 -8.57 -2.29
C LYS A 145 -3.00 -8.70 -0.79
N ILE A 146 -2.09 -9.59 -0.42
CA ILE A 146 -1.51 -9.63 0.93
C ILE A 146 -0.15 -8.93 0.89
N SER A 147 0.11 -8.11 1.89
CA SER A 147 1.37 -7.39 2.07
C SER A 147 2.01 -7.78 3.40
N THR A 148 3.25 -8.23 3.35
CA THR A 148 4.04 -8.66 4.53
C THR A 148 5.35 -7.90 4.58
N VAL A 149 5.67 -7.25 5.70
CA VAL A 149 7.01 -6.71 5.96
C VAL A 149 7.85 -7.80 6.63
N VAL A 150 8.89 -8.27 5.94
CA VAL A 150 9.75 -9.35 6.44
C VAL A 150 10.79 -8.81 7.41
N THR A 151 10.81 -9.36 8.60
CA THR A 151 11.67 -8.99 9.73
C THR A 151 12.31 -10.24 10.33
N LYS A 152 13.29 -10.08 11.22
CA LYS A 152 13.85 -11.21 11.98
C LYS A 152 12.78 -11.96 12.78
N THR A 153 11.75 -11.25 13.28
CA THR A 153 10.70 -11.83 14.11
C THR A 153 9.78 -12.78 13.32
N ASN A 154 9.45 -12.47 12.05
CA ASN A 154 8.45 -13.24 11.31
C ASN A 154 9.00 -14.10 10.18
N ILE A 155 10.26 -13.94 9.76
CA ILE A 155 10.82 -14.65 8.61
C ILE A 155 10.65 -16.18 8.70
N GLY A 156 10.76 -16.75 9.90
CA GLY A 156 10.59 -18.19 10.13
C GLY A 156 9.14 -18.68 10.17
N THR A 157 8.15 -17.78 10.13
CA THR A 157 6.72 -18.13 10.27
C THR A 157 5.92 -17.96 8.97
N LEU A 158 6.58 -17.62 7.87
CA LEU A 158 5.89 -17.25 6.62
C LEU A 158 5.52 -18.47 5.75
N SER A 159 6.23 -19.58 5.83
CA SER A 159 6.08 -20.73 4.92
C SER A 159 4.66 -21.32 4.88
N GLY A 160 3.95 -21.31 5.99
CA GLY A 160 2.58 -21.81 6.07
C GLY A 160 1.47 -20.77 5.84
N LEU A 161 1.82 -19.52 5.48
CA LEU A 161 0.86 -18.44 5.47
C LEU A 161 -0.28 -18.66 4.48
N LEU A 162 0.03 -18.96 3.22
CA LEU A 162 -1.01 -19.15 2.19
C LEU A 162 -1.94 -20.31 2.52
N ASN A 163 -1.42 -21.40 3.12
CA ASN A 163 -2.20 -22.60 3.44
C ASN A 163 -3.26 -22.37 4.54
N LYS A 164 -3.13 -21.26 5.30
CA LYS A 164 -4.06 -20.91 6.39
C LYS A 164 -5.04 -19.81 6.01
N LEU A 165 -4.98 -19.30 4.77
CA LEU A 165 -5.90 -18.26 4.35
C LEU A 165 -7.23 -18.83 3.90
N PRO A 166 -8.37 -18.25 4.36
CA PRO A 166 -9.70 -18.61 3.87
C PRO A 166 -9.93 -18.27 2.40
N LEU A 167 -9.16 -17.31 1.88
CA LEU A 167 -9.18 -16.85 0.49
C LEU A 167 -7.75 -16.70 0.00
N GLU A 168 -7.44 -17.38 -1.10
CA GLU A 168 -6.13 -17.28 -1.75
C GLU A 168 -5.99 -15.89 -2.42
N PRO A 169 -4.94 -15.10 -2.06
CA PRO A 169 -4.72 -13.80 -2.67
C PRO A 169 -4.17 -13.96 -4.09
N GLU A 170 -4.49 -13.03 -4.96
CA GLU A 170 -3.88 -12.99 -6.28
C GLU A 170 -2.38 -12.63 -6.20
N ILE A 171 -2.02 -11.76 -5.25
CA ILE A 171 -0.64 -11.34 -5.02
C ILE A 171 -0.32 -11.45 -3.53
N TRP A 172 0.79 -12.11 -3.22
CA TRP A 172 1.46 -11.97 -1.93
C TRP A 172 2.76 -11.20 -2.11
N LYS A 173 2.77 -9.96 -1.65
CA LYS A 173 3.95 -9.09 -1.74
C LYS A 173 4.70 -9.04 -0.42
N LEU A 174 5.94 -9.50 -0.47
CA LEU A 174 6.89 -9.38 0.64
C LEU A 174 7.70 -8.12 0.47
N TYR A 175 7.84 -7.36 1.53
CA TYR A 175 8.68 -6.17 1.58
C TYR A 175 9.81 -6.42 2.57
N GLN A 176 11.04 -6.26 2.12
CA GLN A 176 12.17 -6.17 3.05
C GLN A 176 11.97 -4.95 3.95
N LEU A 177 12.22 -5.11 5.28
CA LEU A 177 12.17 -3.99 6.20
C LEU A 177 13.11 -2.88 5.74
N SER A 178 12.63 -1.63 5.71
CA SER A 178 13.38 -0.48 5.24
C SER A 178 13.58 0.53 6.37
N VAL A 179 14.69 1.26 6.29
CA VAL A 179 14.99 2.38 7.20
C VAL A 179 14.09 3.59 6.96
N CYS A 180 13.50 3.70 5.77
CA CYS A 180 12.66 4.84 5.42
C CYS A 180 11.46 4.96 6.38
N ASN A 181 11.42 6.06 7.13
CA ASN A 181 10.39 6.37 8.12
C ASN A 181 10.17 5.33 9.25
N SER A 182 10.96 4.26 9.25
CA SER A 182 10.91 3.26 10.32
C SER A 182 11.49 3.81 11.62
N ASN A 183 11.03 3.25 12.73
CA ASN A 183 11.71 3.44 14.00
C ASN A 183 13.13 2.87 13.91
N GLU A 184 14.15 3.70 14.05
CA GLU A 184 15.56 3.33 13.91
C GLU A 184 15.95 2.16 14.84
N LYS A 185 15.51 2.19 16.10
CA LYS A 185 15.74 1.10 17.05
C LYS A 185 15.14 -0.21 16.57
N PHE A 186 13.93 -0.18 16.02
CA PHE A 186 13.26 -1.35 15.45
C PHE A 186 14.02 -1.85 14.23
N TYR A 187 14.40 -0.95 13.31
CA TYR A 187 15.17 -1.31 12.12
C TYR A 187 16.46 -2.03 12.50
N ASN A 188 17.28 -1.45 13.38
CA ASN A 188 18.57 -2.01 13.77
C ASN A 188 18.46 -3.41 14.41
N THR A 189 17.34 -3.70 15.09
CA THR A 189 17.11 -5.01 15.72
C THR A 189 16.44 -6.03 14.81
N GLN A 190 15.63 -5.61 13.85
CA GLN A 190 14.72 -6.45 13.07
C GLN A 190 15.06 -6.58 11.59
N HIS A 191 15.98 -5.75 11.09
CA HIS A 191 16.42 -5.80 9.69
C HIS A 191 17.06 -7.16 9.34
N ILE A 192 16.77 -7.65 8.15
CA ILE A 192 17.36 -8.84 7.55
C ILE A 192 18.17 -8.44 6.31
N SER A 193 19.27 -9.15 6.07
CA SER A 193 20.12 -8.87 4.89
C SER A 193 19.40 -9.21 3.57
N ASP A 194 19.88 -8.63 2.47
CA ASP A 194 19.39 -8.94 1.12
C ASP A 194 19.48 -10.43 0.81
N LYS A 195 20.55 -11.10 1.30
CA LYS A 195 20.71 -12.55 1.16
C LYS A 195 19.60 -13.31 1.86
N GLN A 196 19.33 -12.99 3.13
CA GLN A 196 18.26 -13.63 3.90
C GLN A 196 16.88 -13.37 3.28
N PHE A 197 16.61 -12.14 2.81
CA PHE A 197 15.37 -11.82 2.14
C PHE A 197 15.20 -12.61 0.83
N ARG A 198 16.25 -12.70 0.02
CA ARG A 198 16.26 -13.45 -1.25
C ARG A 198 16.02 -14.93 -1.02
N GLU A 199 16.70 -15.52 -0.03
CA GLU A 199 16.51 -16.94 0.34
C GLU A 199 15.08 -17.20 0.82
N CYS A 200 14.53 -16.35 1.66
CA CYS A 200 13.15 -16.43 2.11
C CYS A 200 12.17 -16.37 0.92
N LEU A 201 12.33 -15.38 0.05
CA LEU A 201 11.48 -15.20 -1.13
C LEU A 201 11.53 -16.43 -2.03
N TYR A 202 12.72 -16.92 -2.32
CA TYR A 202 12.93 -18.12 -3.15
C TYR A 202 12.25 -19.36 -2.54
N GLN A 203 12.47 -19.61 -1.25
CA GLN A 203 11.85 -20.74 -0.55
C GLN A 203 10.33 -20.67 -0.60
N LEU A 204 9.74 -19.49 -0.36
CA LEU A 204 8.29 -19.31 -0.45
C LEU A 204 7.74 -19.54 -1.85
N GLN A 205 8.44 -19.08 -2.88
CA GLN A 205 8.07 -19.32 -4.28
C GLN A 205 8.15 -20.81 -4.64
N GLN A 206 9.15 -21.54 -4.14
CA GLN A 206 9.24 -22.99 -4.35
C GLN A 206 8.15 -23.76 -3.60
N THR A 207 7.93 -23.42 -2.32
CA THR A 207 6.91 -24.06 -1.47
C THR A 207 5.50 -23.91 -2.05
N HIS A 208 5.23 -22.77 -2.70
CA HIS A 208 3.92 -22.44 -3.26
C HIS A 208 3.93 -22.41 -4.80
N ALA A 209 4.80 -23.17 -5.45
CA ALA A 209 4.94 -23.17 -6.91
C ALA A 209 3.67 -23.59 -7.67
N THR A 210 2.77 -24.32 -7.03
CA THR A 210 1.47 -24.75 -7.60
C THR A 210 0.31 -23.83 -7.24
N SER A 211 0.53 -22.83 -6.36
CA SER A 211 -0.49 -21.85 -5.99
C SER A 211 -0.77 -20.88 -7.13
N ALA A 212 -2.01 -20.42 -7.27
CA ALA A 212 -2.37 -19.35 -8.18
C ALA A 212 -1.83 -17.98 -7.71
N THR A 213 -1.45 -17.87 -6.43
CA THR A 213 -0.88 -16.66 -5.85
C THR A 213 0.49 -16.34 -6.44
N ARG A 214 0.63 -15.16 -6.99
CA ARG A 214 1.93 -14.63 -7.40
C ARG A 214 2.69 -14.04 -6.20
N ILE A 215 3.79 -14.69 -5.80
CA ILE A 215 4.66 -14.23 -4.71
C ILE A 215 5.75 -13.34 -5.28
N VAL A 216 5.81 -12.07 -4.81
CA VAL A 216 6.75 -11.06 -5.30
C VAL A 216 7.49 -10.39 -4.16
N GLY A 217 8.78 -10.13 -4.36
CA GLY A 217 9.63 -9.38 -3.42
C GLY A 217 9.71 -7.89 -3.76
N GLY A 218 9.88 -7.08 -2.73
CA GLY A 218 10.28 -5.69 -2.82
C GLY A 218 11.46 -5.46 -1.90
N TYR A 219 12.66 -5.42 -2.46
CA TYR A 219 13.86 -5.13 -1.69
C TYR A 219 13.87 -3.70 -1.19
N GLU A 220 14.66 -3.42 -0.16
CA GLU A 220 14.80 -2.07 0.37
C GLU A 220 15.27 -1.09 -0.72
N PHE A 221 16.29 -1.46 -1.50
CA PHE A 221 16.81 -0.64 -2.59
C PHE A 221 15.88 -0.53 -3.81
N ASP A 222 14.93 -1.45 -3.97
CA ASP A 222 13.99 -1.44 -5.09
C ASP A 222 12.96 -0.31 -5.02
N ARG A 223 12.89 0.41 -3.90
CA ARG A 223 11.92 1.50 -3.71
C ARG A 223 12.35 2.81 -4.34
N ASP A 224 13.65 2.92 -4.65
CA ASP A 224 14.24 4.15 -5.16
C ASP A 224 13.54 4.59 -6.44
N ARG A 225 12.97 5.81 -6.40
CA ARG A 225 12.29 6.48 -7.49
C ARG A 225 11.08 5.73 -8.11
N LYS A 226 10.54 4.72 -7.42
CA LYS A 226 9.42 3.88 -7.91
C LYS A 226 8.03 4.30 -7.41
N TYR A 227 7.93 5.36 -6.62
CA TYR A 227 6.68 5.87 -6.07
C TYR A 227 6.48 7.34 -6.40
N LEU A 228 5.25 7.73 -6.61
CA LEU A 228 4.81 9.12 -6.58
C LEU A 228 3.72 9.24 -5.53
N PHE A 229 4.08 9.79 -4.38
CA PHE A 229 3.15 10.05 -3.29
C PHE A 229 2.52 11.43 -3.46
N LEU A 230 1.21 11.51 -3.30
CA LEU A 230 0.47 12.74 -3.07
C LEU A 230 0.07 12.79 -1.60
N GLU A 231 0.56 13.79 -0.89
CA GLU A 231 0.28 13.99 0.53
C GLU A 231 -1.02 14.78 0.76
N PRO A 232 -1.64 14.67 1.94
CA PRO A 232 -2.87 15.42 2.26
C PRO A 232 -2.65 16.93 2.32
N ASN A 233 -1.42 17.41 2.42
CA ASN A 233 -1.07 18.82 2.36
C ASN A 233 -0.72 19.31 0.95
N GLY A 234 -0.91 18.48 -0.08
CA GLY A 234 -0.63 18.82 -1.48
C GLY A 234 0.82 18.64 -1.92
N GLU A 235 1.71 18.19 -1.05
CA GLU A 235 3.07 17.87 -1.43
C GLU A 235 3.13 16.60 -2.30
N LEU A 236 4.01 16.62 -3.29
CA LEU A 236 4.37 15.45 -4.09
C LEU A 236 5.76 14.98 -3.66
N LYS A 237 5.86 13.69 -3.34
CA LYS A 237 7.09 13.08 -2.84
C LYS A 237 7.44 11.81 -3.62
N THR A 238 8.70 11.42 -3.55
CA THR A 238 9.21 10.11 -3.98
C THR A 238 10.24 9.61 -2.99
N ILE A 239 10.74 8.40 -3.20
CA ILE A 239 11.84 7.85 -2.40
C ILE A 239 13.13 8.00 -3.21
N VAL A 240 14.17 8.54 -2.58
CA VAL A 240 15.53 8.59 -3.13
C VAL A 240 16.49 8.17 -2.00
N HIS A 241 17.31 7.15 -2.26
CA HIS A 241 18.25 6.58 -1.27
C HIS A 241 17.58 6.26 0.08
N ASN A 242 16.44 5.58 0.04
CA ASN A 242 15.64 5.22 1.21
C ASN A 242 15.09 6.39 2.05
N GLN A 243 15.02 7.59 1.47
CA GLN A 243 14.43 8.78 2.10
C GLN A 243 13.30 9.33 1.26
N GLU A 244 12.27 9.83 1.89
CA GLU A 244 11.23 10.60 1.18
C GLU A 244 11.76 11.98 0.83
N VAL A 245 11.71 12.32 -0.44
CA VAL A 245 12.20 13.58 -1.00
C VAL A 245 11.06 14.34 -1.65
N LEU A 246 10.97 15.62 -1.35
CA LEU A 246 9.97 16.53 -1.94
C LEU A 246 10.27 16.73 -3.44
N ILE A 247 9.28 16.49 -4.27
CA ILE A 247 9.29 16.82 -5.71
C ILE A 247 8.78 18.25 -5.91
N GLY A 248 7.66 18.60 -5.28
CA GLY A 248 6.99 19.88 -5.40
C GLY A 248 5.62 19.85 -4.73
N HIS A 249 4.79 20.85 -5.01
CA HIS A 249 3.45 21.00 -4.47
C HIS A 249 2.42 21.14 -5.60
N ILE A 250 1.18 20.70 -5.39
CA ILE A 250 0.13 20.74 -6.42
C ILE A 250 -0.21 22.15 -6.94
N SER A 251 0.16 23.19 -6.21
CA SER A 251 0.03 24.61 -6.64
C SER A 251 1.18 25.10 -7.53
N ASP A 252 2.24 24.31 -7.67
CA ASP A 252 3.36 24.69 -8.52
C ASP A 252 2.95 24.67 -10.00
N ASN A 253 3.75 25.37 -10.82
CA ASN A 253 3.53 25.39 -12.26
C ASN A 253 3.59 23.97 -12.85
N ASP A 254 2.67 23.67 -13.76
CA ASP A 254 2.49 22.36 -14.40
C ASP A 254 3.72 21.84 -15.12
N GLU A 255 4.41 22.72 -15.84
CA GLU A 255 5.62 22.36 -16.58
C GLU A 255 6.75 22.03 -15.62
N TYR A 256 6.90 22.85 -14.57
CA TYR A 256 7.86 22.61 -13.50
C TYR A 256 7.63 21.26 -12.83
N LEU A 257 6.38 20.97 -12.38
CA LEU A 257 6.06 19.68 -11.77
C LEU A 257 6.29 18.50 -12.70
N SER A 258 5.83 18.60 -13.94
CA SER A 258 5.98 17.53 -14.92
C SER A 258 7.45 17.22 -15.20
N ARG A 259 8.30 18.24 -15.27
CA ARG A 259 9.75 18.09 -15.43
C ARG A 259 10.37 17.44 -14.19
N ARG A 260 10.03 17.92 -12.98
CA ARG A 260 10.55 17.36 -11.72
C ARG A 260 10.17 15.89 -11.54
N ILE A 261 8.91 15.55 -11.79
CA ILE A 261 8.43 14.17 -11.71
C ILE A 261 9.20 13.29 -12.71
N SER A 262 9.38 13.74 -13.96
CA SER A 262 10.09 12.94 -14.97
C SER A 262 11.57 12.69 -14.67
N ILE A 263 12.19 13.57 -13.88
CA ILE A 263 13.58 13.43 -13.43
C ILE A 263 13.67 12.54 -12.18
N MET A 264 12.75 12.72 -11.24
CA MET A 264 12.84 12.12 -9.90
C MET A 264 12.10 10.80 -9.77
N VAL A 265 11.18 10.46 -10.67
CA VAL A 265 10.39 9.24 -10.64
C VAL A 265 10.70 8.39 -11.88
N ASP A 266 10.97 7.09 -11.68
CA ASP A 266 11.07 6.14 -12.78
C ASP A 266 9.67 5.80 -13.32
N THR A 267 9.18 6.64 -14.22
CA THR A 267 7.81 6.55 -14.74
C THR A 267 7.52 5.28 -15.52
N LYS A 268 8.54 4.53 -15.95
CA LYS A 268 8.37 3.24 -16.63
C LYS A 268 8.11 2.12 -15.62
N GLN A 269 8.76 2.16 -14.47
CA GLN A 269 8.64 1.12 -13.44
C GLN A 269 7.44 1.30 -12.51
N VAL A 270 6.97 2.53 -12.28
CA VAL A 270 5.73 2.78 -11.51
C VAL A 270 4.52 2.06 -12.13
N LYS A 271 4.55 1.79 -13.45
CA LYS A 271 3.54 0.95 -14.12
C LYS A 271 3.49 -0.49 -13.60
N THR A 272 4.58 -1.02 -13.06
CA THR A 272 4.76 -2.45 -12.78
C THR A 272 4.29 -2.89 -11.40
N ILE A 273 4.09 -1.95 -10.45
CA ILE A 273 3.78 -2.31 -9.04
C ILE A 273 2.32 -2.73 -8.87
N PHE A 274 1.41 -2.22 -9.70
CA PHE A 274 -0.01 -2.59 -9.72
C PHE A 274 -0.45 -3.24 -11.03
N ARG A 275 0.23 -2.92 -12.13
CA ARG A 275 0.08 -3.56 -13.43
C ARG A 275 1.21 -4.58 -13.69
N THR A 276 1.44 -5.50 -12.82
CA THR A 276 2.01 -6.73 -13.32
C THR A 276 0.90 -7.40 -14.12
N SER A 277 0.88 -6.96 -15.38
CA SER A 277 0.11 -7.55 -16.49
C SER A 277 -0.95 -8.55 -16.08
N PHE A 278 -2.17 -8.06 -15.97
CA PHE A 278 -3.35 -8.85 -16.19
C PHE A 278 -3.66 -8.78 -17.69
N THR A 279 -2.89 -9.47 -18.50
CA THR A 279 -3.25 -9.96 -19.84
C THR A 279 -3.10 -11.45 -19.83
#